data_e0405d124b6056a90ac0b03baa2e32dc
#
_entry.id   e0405d124b6056a90ac0b03baa2e32dc
#
_cell.length_a   1.000
_cell.length_b   1.000
_cell.length_c   1.000
_cell.angle_alpha   90.00
_cell.angle_beta   90.00
_cell.angle_gamma   90.00
#
_symmetry.space_group_name_H-M   'P 1'
#
loop_
_entity.id
_entity.type
_entity.pdbx_description
1 polymer ?
#
loop_
_entity_poly.entity_id
_entity_poly.type
_entity_poly.pdbx_seq_one_letter_code
_entity_poly.pdbx_strand_id
1 'polypeptide(L)'
;MTVEYQGQVYSLDLLTIKANGSDYISVENLFKQIGGVEYYSPIMKKVNLFFGGKNWVLSLDKGIAVAESGEEIPLGRSVVIQENSVYISPQFLNQLFGISTDTSSTVVTPSPSTT
;
A
#
# COMPACT_ATOMS: atom_id res chain seq x y z
N MET A 1 -11.74 -4.16 -8.36
CA MET A 1 -10.27 -4.20 -8.46
C MET A 1 -9.77 -5.56 -7.98
N THR A 2 -8.75 -6.08 -8.63
CA THR A 2 -8.22 -7.41 -8.33
C THR A 2 -6.95 -7.28 -7.48
N VAL A 3 -6.88 -8.07 -6.41
CA VAL A 3 -5.72 -8.11 -5.52
C VAL A 3 -5.23 -9.54 -5.45
N GLU A 4 -3.92 -9.74 -5.59
CA GLU A 4 -3.33 -11.07 -5.52
C GLU A 4 -2.27 -11.11 -4.43
N TYR A 5 -2.31 -12.18 -3.61
CA TYR A 5 -1.35 -12.39 -2.56
C TYR A 5 -1.12 -13.89 -2.41
N GLN A 6 0.15 -14.30 -2.60
CA GLN A 6 0.56 -15.71 -2.46
C GLN A 6 -0.32 -16.67 -3.27
N GLY A 7 -0.62 -16.28 -4.50
CA GLY A 7 -1.42 -17.12 -5.39
C GLY A 7 -2.91 -17.03 -5.20
N GLN A 8 -3.36 -16.33 -4.17
CA GLN A 8 -4.78 -16.11 -3.94
C GLN A 8 -5.21 -14.81 -4.60
N VAL A 9 -6.33 -14.86 -5.33
CA VAL A 9 -6.85 -13.69 -6.04
C VAL A 9 -8.15 -13.25 -5.37
N TYR A 10 -8.23 -11.97 -5.05
CA TYR A 10 -9.41 -11.37 -4.42
C TYR A 10 -9.98 -10.33 -5.35
N SER A 11 -11.32 -10.28 -5.45
CA SER A 11 -12.00 -9.19 -6.15
C SER A 11 -12.53 -8.27 -5.07
N LEU A 12 -11.93 -7.10 -4.93
CA LEU A 12 -12.20 -6.18 -3.83
C LEU A 12 -12.64 -4.83 -4.35
N ASP A 13 -13.39 -4.14 -3.50
CA ASP A 13 -13.85 -2.78 -3.79
C ASP A 13 -12.92 -1.83 -3.04
N LEU A 14 -11.87 -1.39 -3.71
CA LEU A 14 -10.81 -0.59 -3.09
C LEU A 14 -11.04 0.89 -3.29
N LEU A 15 -10.77 1.66 -2.23
CA LEU A 15 -10.83 3.10 -2.28
C LEU A 15 -9.47 3.62 -2.74
N THR A 16 -9.46 4.40 -3.80
CA THR A 16 -8.22 4.95 -4.35
C THR A 16 -8.33 6.45 -4.51
N ILE A 17 -7.18 7.11 -4.52
CA ILE A 17 -7.10 8.53 -4.88
C ILE A 17 -6.01 8.71 -5.93
N LYS A 18 -6.09 9.81 -6.64
CA LYS A 18 -5.04 10.16 -7.60
C LYS A 18 -4.21 11.29 -7.03
N ALA A 19 -2.91 11.08 -6.98
CA ALA A 19 -1.96 12.09 -6.51
C ALA A 19 -0.67 11.93 -7.30
N ASN A 20 0.01 13.03 -7.56
CA ASN A 20 1.27 13.02 -8.30
C ASN A 20 1.17 12.28 -9.64
N GLY A 21 -0.02 12.30 -10.25
CA GLY A 21 -0.23 11.62 -11.53
C GLY A 21 -0.38 10.10 -11.43
N SER A 22 -0.52 9.57 -10.24
CA SER A 22 -0.61 8.12 -10.02
C SER A 22 -1.76 7.79 -9.09
N ASP A 23 -2.19 6.53 -9.12
CA ASP A 23 -3.24 6.05 -8.22
C ASP A 23 -2.61 5.51 -6.94
N TYR A 24 -3.23 5.85 -5.81
CA TYR A 24 -2.82 5.36 -4.49
C TYR A 24 -4.01 4.68 -3.85
N ILE A 25 -3.75 3.64 -3.06
CA ILE A 25 -4.78 2.79 -2.47
C ILE A 25 -4.88 3.10 -0.97
N SER A 26 -6.12 3.22 -0.48
CA SER A 26 -6.38 3.38 0.94
C SER A 26 -5.95 2.11 1.66
N VAL A 27 -4.98 2.22 2.55
CA VAL A 27 -4.47 1.05 3.28
C VAL A 27 -5.53 0.54 4.25
N GLU A 28 -6.24 1.43 4.93
CA GLU A 28 -7.27 1.01 5.87
C GLU A 28 -8.36 0.21 5.15
N ASN A 29 -8.81 0.71 4.00
CA ASN A 29 -9.85 0.04 3.24
C ASN A 29 -9.39 -1.33 2.75
N LEU A 30 -8.17 -1.42 2.25
CA LEU A 30 -7.61 -2.68 1.77
C LEU A 30 -7.46 -3.68 2.91
N PHE A 31 -6.82 -3.25 4.01
CA PHE A 31 -6.51 -4.16 5.11
C PHE A 31 -7.76 -4.66 5.82
N LYS A 32 -8.82 -3.87 5.87
CA LYS A 32 -10.08 -4.34 6.42
C LYS A 32 -10.62 -5.54 5.66
N GLN A 33 -10.37 -5.58 4.36
CA GLN A 33 -10.93 -6.64 3.52
C GLN A 33 -10.05 -7.88 3.46
N ILE A 34 -8.74 -7.74 3.71
CA ILE A 34 -7.83 -8.88 3.62
C ILE A 34 -7.28 -9.32 4.96
N GLY A 35 -7.70 -8.66 6.06
CA GLY A 35 -7.30 -9.10 7.39
C GLY A 35 -6.02 -8.48 7.92
N GLY A 36 -5.58 -7.37 7.36
CA GLY A 36 -4.41 -6.68 7.87
C GLY A 36 -4.76 -5.69 8.98
N VAL A 37 -3.75 -5.06 9.56
CA VAL A 37 -3.89 -4.04 10.58
C VAL A 37 -3.16 -2.79 10.14
N GLU A 38 -3.83 -1.65 10.24
CA GLU A 38 -3.23 -0.37 9.92
C GLU A 38 -3.49 0.56 11.10
N TYR A 39 -2.44 1.20 11.60
CA TYR A 39 -2.57 2.18 12.67
C TYR A 39 -1.74 3.40 12.33
N TYR A 40 -2.39 4.53 12.17
CA TYR A 40 -1.73 5.79 11.84
C TYR A 40 -1.79 6.72 13.05
N SER A 41 -0.62 7.23 13.47
CA SER A 41 -0.52 8.20 14.55
C SER A 41 -0.03 9.54 13.96
N PRO A 42 -0.93 10.53 13.79
CA PRO A 42 -0.49 11.83 13.26
C PRO A 42 0.51 12.53 14.16
N ILE A 43 0.38 12.34 15.47
CA ILE A 43 1.28 13.00 16.44
C ILE A 43 2.69 12.45 16.32
N MET A 44 2.82 11.14 16.25
CA MET A 44 4.13 10.51 16.13
C MET A 44 4.61 10.45 14.69
N LYS A 45 3.76 10.78 13.73
CA LYS A 45 4.08 10.75 12.31
C LYS A 45 4.54 9.36 11.89
N LYS A 46 3.83 8.33 12.36
CA LYS A 46 4.16 6.94 12.08
C LYS A 46 2.92 6.16 11.68
N VAL A 47 3.12 5.21 10.80
CA VAL A 47 2.08 4.28 10.38
C VAL A 47 2.58 2.88 10.64
N ASN A 48 1.84 2.10 11.43
CA ASN A 48 2.16 0.70 11.67
C ASN A 48 1.29 -0.16 10.75
N LEU A 49 1.93 -1.04 9.99
CA LEU A 49 1.24 -1.92 9.06
C LEU A 49 1.61 -3.36 9.36
N PHE A 50 0.60 -4.21 9.47
CA PHE A 50 0.81 -5.63 9.74
C PHE A 50 -0.09 -6.46 8.83
N PHE A 51 0.50 -7.38 8.10
CA PHE A 51 -0.24 -8.29 7.25
C PHE A 51 0.66 -9.47 6.88
N GLY A 52 0.08 -10.67 6.86
CA GLY A 52 0.80 -11.85 6.42
C GLY A 52 2.03 -12.17 7.24
N GLY A 53 2.00 -11.86 8.53
CA GLY A 53 3.14 -12.11 9.41
C GLY A 53 4.25 -11.09 9.29
N LYS A 54 4.08 -10.05 8.48
CA LYS A 54 5.08 -9.00 8.30
C LYS A 54 4.62 -7.72 8.96
N ASN A 55 5.54 -7.06 9.65
CA ASN A 55 5.25 -5.81 10.35
C ASN A 55 6.19 -4.73 9.83
N TRP A 56 5.61 -3.62 9.38
CA TRP A 56 6.37 -2.47 8.90
C TRP A 56 5.94 -1.23 9.64
N VAL A 57 6.90 -0.38 9.97
CA VAL A 57 6.65 0.94 10.55
C VAL A 57 7.11 1.98 9.55
N LEU A 58 6.18 2.81 9.10
CA LEU A 58 6.49 3.91 8.19
C LEU A 58 6.75 5.14 9.03
N SER A 59 7.97 5.65 8.97
CA SER A 59 8.34 6.87 9.70
C SER A 59 8.23 8.03 8.71
N LEU A 60 7.14 8.79 8.83
CA LEU A 60 6.84 9.83 7.85
C LEU A 60 7.80 11.00 7.92
N ASP A 61 8.28 11.33 9.13
CA ASP A 61 9.21 12.42 9.30
C ASP A 61 10.63 12.06 8.84
N LYS A 62 10.99 10.79 8.91
CA LYS A 62 12.30 10.34 8.43
C LYS A 62 12.27 9.85 6.98
N GLY A 63 11.09 9.64 6.43
CA GLY A 63 10.94 9.20 5.06
C GLY A 63 11.39 7.77 4.81
N ILE A 64 11.27 6.88 5.80
CA ILE A 64 11.67 5.48 5.65
C ILE A 64 10.60 4.55 6.19
N ALA A 65 10.59 3.33 5.67
CA ALA A 65 9.82 2.22 6.20
C ALA A 65 10.80 1.23 6.83
N VAL A 66 10.50 0.79 8.05
CA VAL A 66 11.38 -0.11 8.79
C VAL A 66 10.64 -1.41 9.07
N ALA A 67 11.24 -2.53 8.66
CA ALA A 67 10.69 -3.85 8.93
C ALA A 67 11.05 -4.31 10.33
N GLU A 68 10.34 -5.31 10.81
CA GLU A 68 10.64 -5.89 12.11
C GLU A 68 12.06 -6.43 12.15
N SER A 69 12.59 -6.87 11.01
CA SER A 69 13.95 -7.38 10.92
C SER A 69 15.00 -6.27 10.95
N GLY A 70 14.59 -5.01 10.84
CA GLY A 70 15.50 -3.89 10.79
C GLY A 70 15.77 -3.38 9.38
N GLU A 71 15.23 -4.03 8.37
CA GLU A 71 15.38 -3.59 6.99
C GLU A 71 14.74 -2.21 6.82
N GLU A 72 15.40 -1.31 6.08
CA GLU A 72 14.90 0.04 5.83
C GLU A 72 14.72 0.28 4.35
N ILE A 73 13.60 0.89 3.99
CA ILE A 73 13.29 1.21 2.60
C ILE A 73 12.83 2.67 2.56
N PRO A 74 13.36 3.49 1.63
CA PRO A 74 12.91 4.88 1.53
C PRO A 74 11.47 4.94 1.07
N LEU A 75 10.69 5.87 1.66
CA LEU A 75 9.30 6.06 1.28
C LEU A 75 9.16 6.76 -0.07
N GLY A 76 10.02 7.73 -0.34
CA GLY A 76 9.88 8.52 -1.55
C GLY A 76 8.50 9.13 -1.65
N ARG A 77 7.86 8.94 -2.79
CA ARG A 77 6.50 9.43 -3.02
C ARG A 77 5.48 8.30 -2.93
N SER A 78 5.83 7.22 -2.25
CA SER A 78 4.96 6.04 -2.21
C SER A 78 3.80 6.18 -1.24
N VAL A 79 3.85 7.13 -0.33
CA VAL A 79 2.85 7.29 0.72
C VAL A 79 2.25 8.70 0.64
N VAL A 80 0.93 8.78 0.69
CA VAL A 80 0.19 10.04 0.69
C VAL A 80 -0.75 10.03 1.88
N ILE A 81 -0.74 11.12 2.66
CA ILE A 81 -1.68 11.29 3.76
C ILE A 81 -2.70 12.33 3.33
N GLN A 82 -3.98 11.97 3.37
CA GLN A 82 -5.05 12.87 3.00
C GLN A 82 -6.19 12.70 3.97
N GLU A 83 -6.60 13.79 4.63
CA GLU A 83 -7.69 13.78 5.61
C GLU A 83 -7.48 12.72 6.67
N ASN A 84 -6.24 12.63 7.19
CA ASN A 84 -5.85 11.68 8.22
C ASN A 84 -5.97 10.22 7.78
N SER A 85 -6.00 9.96 6.49
CA SER A 85 -6.01 8.61 5.94
C SER A 85 -4.73 8.35 5.18
N VAL A 86 -4.25 7.12 5.25
CA VAL A 86 -2.99 6.71 4.62
C VAL A 86 -3.30 6.03 3.29
N TYR A 87 -2.66 6.53 2.23
CA TYR A 87 -2.77 5.94 0.90
C TYR A 87 -1.37 5.54 0.44
N ILE A 88 -1.24 4.37 -0.15
CA ILE A 88 0.06 3.83 -0.56
C ILE A 88 0.00 3.43 -2.03
N SER A 89 1.11 3.63 -2.74
CA SER A 89 1.19 3.22 -4.14
C SER A 89 1.16 1.70 -4.25
N PRO A 90 0.59 1.15 -5.33
CA PRO A 90 0.55 -0.30 -5.51
C PRO A 90 1.95 -0.93 -5.51
N GLN A 91 2.93 -0.25 -6.09
CA GLN A 91 4.28 -0.77 -6.15
C GLN A 91 4.88 -0.91 -4.75
N PHE A 92 4.59 0.05 -3.87
CA PHE A 92 5.12 0.00 -2.51
C PHE A 92 4.43 -1.10 -1.70
N LEU A 93 3.13 -1.31 -1.89
CA LEU A 93 2.44 -2.43 -1.27
C LEU A 93 3.07 -3.75 -1.66
N ASN A 94 3.43 -3.90 -2.93
CA ASN A 94 4.09 -5.10 -3.40
C ASN A 94 5.46 -5.26 -2.74
N GLN A 95 6.20 -4.17 -2.62
CA GLN A 95 7.53 -4.19 -2.03
C GLN A 95 7.48 -4.56 -0.55
N LEU A 96 6.50 -4.06 0.18
CA LEU A 96 6.41 -4.31 1.62
C LEU A 96 5.85 -5.69 1.94
N PHE A 97 4.80 -6.11 1.23
CA PHE A 97 4.04 -7.30 1.60
C PHE A 97 3.89 -8.33 0.50
N GLY A 98 4.32 -8.03 -0.72
CA GLY A 98 4.10 -8.95 -1.82
C GLY A 98 2.67 -8.94 -2.33
N ILE A 99 1.91 -7.87 -2.04
CA ILE A 99 0.54 -7.73 -2.51
C ILE A 99 0.56 -7.09 -3.89
N SER A 100 -0.04 -7.75 -4.87
CA SER A 100 -0.17 -7.20 -6.22
C SER A 100 -1.59 -6.69 -6.42
N THR A 101 -1.74 -5.50 -6.97
CA THR A 101 -3.05 -4.93 -7.24
C THR A 101 -3.14 -4.51 -8.70
N ASP A 102 -4.33 -4.62 -9.25
CA ASP A 102 -4.61 -4.17 -10.61
C ASP A 102 -5.35 -2.84 -10.52
N THR A 103 -4.59 -1.77 -10.33
CA THR A 103 -5.18 -0.43 -10.30
C THR A 103 -5.25 0.19 -11.67
N SER A 104 -4.53 -0.42 -12.61
CA SER A 104 -4.44 0.15 -13.93
C SER A 104 -5.58 -0.26 -14.79
N SER A 105 -6.51 -0.90 -14.25
CA SER A 105 -7.59 -1.41 -15.01
C SER A 105 -8.02 -0.48 -16.05
N THR A 106 -7.54 0.42 -16.11
CA THR A 106 -7.84 1.17 -17.15
C THR A 106 -7.20 0.87 -18.38
N VAL A 107 -6.98 0.43 -18.62
CA VAL A 107 -6.45 0.48 -19.51
C VAL A 107 -6.08 -0.25 -20.20
N VAL A 108 -5.91 -0.30 -20.37
CA VAL A 108 -5.58 -0.70 -21.04
C VAL A 108 -4.94 -1.24 -21.43
N THR A 109 -4.42 -1.28 -21.47
CA THR A 109 -3.85 -1.71 -21.90
C THR A 109 -3.33 -2.39 -22.10
N PRO A 110 -2.90 -2.54 -22.59
CA PRO A 110 -2.47 -3.21 -22.83
C PRO A 110 -1.72 -3.79 -22.67
N SER A 111 -1.36 -3.87 -22.64
CA SER A 111 -0.81 -4.39 -22.58
C SER A 111 -0.25 -4.96 -22.32
N PRO A 112 0.10 -5.12 -22.54
CA PRO A 112 0.51 -5.67 -22.20
C PRO A 112 1.11 -6.12 -21.65
N SER A 113 1.38 -6.05 -21.63
CA SER A 113 1.68 -6.39 -21.15
C SER A 113 2.11 -6.69 -20.52
N THR A 114 2.23 -6.58 -20.45
CA THR A 114 2.31 -6.76 -19.91
C THR A 114 2.49 -7.07 -19.47
N THR A 115 2.75 -7.12 -19.51
CA THR A 115 2.57 -7.29 -19.25
C THR A 115 2.64 -7.43 -19.12
#